data_10d1dadde8df7e633fc4074ad00f559e
#
_entry.id   10d1dadde8df7e633fc4074ad00f559e
#
_cell.length_a   1.000
_cell.length_b   1.000
_cell.length_c   1.000
_cell.angle_alpha   90.00
_cell.angle_beta   90.00
_cell.angle_gamma   90.00
#
_symmetry.space_group_name_H-M   'P 1'
#
loop_
_entity.id
_entity.type
_entity.pdbx_description
1 polymer ?
#
loop_
_entity_poly.entity_id
_entity_poly.type
_entity_poly.pdbx_seq_one_letter_code
_entity_poly.pdbx_strand_id
1 'polypeptide(L)'
;MSSVARALLRNNVRAVFGIPGTHTVPIYRGLQALDGRISTVTTRHEAGAGYAADGYARATGELAAVCVVTGIGLTNTLTPMAAALADSVPMLVISSEVPYFWASKPQRQYSHFVPRCDDVAAAVSKRSLLITSVTDIEAAVTEACALARGGRPGPVHLSIPIDVLAADNGGIATTDAINAAAAAVDLAESGQRVGSLSAESLASLQDAAAALRRAERPIIVAGGGARGART
;
A
#
# COMPACT_ATOMS: atom_id res chain seq x y z
N MET A 1 0.23 16.97 -11.06
CA MET A 1 0.43 16.09 -9.89
C MET A 1 0.24 14.67 -10.38
N SER A 2 1.12 13.74 -10.04
CA SER A 2 1.01 12.37 -10.53
C SER A 2 -0.24 11.67 -9.97
N SER A 3 -0.82 10.78 -10.76
CA SER A 3 -2.00 9.99 -10.38
C SER A 3 -1.72 9.12 -9.15
N VAL A 4 -0.48 8.62 -9.02
CA VAL A 4 -0.05 7.89 -7.82
C VAL A 4 -0.19 8.74 -6.56
N ALA A 5 0.35 9.97 -6.56
CA ALA A 5 0.32 10.84 -5.38
C ALA A 5 -1.11 11.24 -4.99
N ARG A 6 -1.96 11.53 -6.00
CA ARG A 6 -3.40 11.80 -5.76
C ARG A 6 -4.11 10.61 -5.14
N ALA A 7 -3.88 9.41 -5.69
CA ALA A 7 -4.52 8.21 -5.20
C ALA A 7 -4.08 7.86 -3.78
N LEU A 8 -2.79 8.00 -3.45
CA LEU A 8 -2.28 7.81 -2.09
C LEU A 8 -2.97 8.75 -1.11
N LEU A 9 -3.09 10.04 -1.46
CA LEU A 9 -3.76 11.02 -0.62
C LEU A 9 -5.24 10.68 -0.40
N ARG A 10 -5.97 10.34 -1.48
CA ARG A 10 -7.38 9.94 -1.42
C ARG A 10 -7.64 8.68 -0.60
N ASN A 11 -6.63 7.82 -0.47
CA ASN A 11 -6.70 6.59 0.31
C ASN A 11 -6.08 6.73 1.71
N ASN A 12 -5.96 7.94 2.24
CA ASN A 12 -5.43 8.23 3.59
C ASN A 12 -4.06 7.63 3.86
N VAL A 13 -3.19 7.56 2.83
CA VAL A 13 -1.78 7.27 3.03
C VAL A 13 -1.07 8.56 3.42
N ARG A 14 -0.56 8.63 4.64
CA ARG A 14 0.06 9.84 5.20
C ARG A 14 1.59 9.79 5.22
N ALA A 15 2.17 8.61 4.99
CA ALA A 15 3.62 8.43 4.98
C ALA A 15 4.07 7.59 3.79
N VAL A 16 5.14 8.03 3.13
CA VAL A 16 5.85 7.30 2.07
C VAL A 16 7.31 7.18 2.47
N PHE A 17 7.81 5.98 2.56
CA PHE A 17 9.20 5.67 2.85
C PHE A 17 9.88 5.16 1.58
N GLY A 18 11.15 5.48 1.36
CA GLY A 18 11.84 4.94 0.20
C GLY A 18 13.10 5.69 -0.18
N ILE A 19 13.58 5.40 -1.37
CA ILE A 19 14.76 6.04 -1.96
C ILE A 19 14.39 6.57 -3.34
N PRO A 20 14.44 7.90 -3.55
CA PRO A 20 14.26 8.46 -4.89
C PRO A 20 15.31 7.94 -5.84
N GLY A 21 14.89 7.48 -7.01
CA GLY A 21 15.78 7.07 -8.09
C GLY A 21 15.20 7.47 -9.44
N THR A 22 15.98 7.35 -10.50
CA THR A 22 15.64 7.86 -11.85
C THR A 22 14.21 7.44 -12.28
N HIS A 23 13.83 6.20 -12.02
CA HIS A 23 12.55 5.66 -12.45
C HIS A 23 11.37 6.10 -11.58
N THR A 24 11.61 6.54 -10.35
CA THR A 24 10.56 6.97 -9.40
C THR A 24 10.42 8.49 -9.28
N VAL A 25 11.27 9.27 -9.98
CA VAL A 25 11.21 10.74 -9.99
C VAL A 25 9.79 11.29 -10.22
N PRO A 26 8.97 10.76 -11.16
CA PRO A 26 7.61 11.26 -11.38
C PRO A 26 6.74 11.12 -10.13
N ILE A 27 6.87 10.03 -9.38
CA ILE A 27 6.11 9.80 -8.14
C ILE A 27 6.54 10.81 -7.07
N TYR A 28 7.85 10.94 -6.82
CA TYR A 28 8.38 11.85 -5.80
C TYR A 28 8.09 13.33 -6.11
N ARG A 29 8.10 13.74 -7.38
CA ARG A 29 7.63 15.08 -7.79
C ARG A 29 6.15 15.28 -7.47
N GLY A 30 5.32 14.25 -7.70
CA GLY A 30 3.92 14.28 -7.33
C GLY A 30 3.70 14.41 -5.83
N LEU A 31 4.47 13.69 -5.02
CA LEU A 31 4.43 13.76 -3.56
C LEU A 31 4.88 15.15 -3.04
N GLN A 32 5.95 15.70 -3.62
CA GLN A 32 6.41 17.06 -3.29
C GLN A 32 5.35 18.12 -3.57
N ALA A 33 4.59 17.97 -4.66
CA ALA A 33 3.51 18.90 -5.01
C ALA A 33 2.31 18.85 -4.04
N LEU A 34 2.28 17.91 -3.11
CA LEU A 34 1.27 17.81 -2.05
C LEU A 34 1.57 18.68 -0.82
N ASP A 35 2.68 19.42 -0.82
CA ASP A 35 3.05 20.39 0.21
C ASP A 35 2.94 19.85 1.64
N GLY A 36 3.56 18.70 1.89
CA GLY A 36 3.63 18.07 3.21
C GLY A 36 2.40 17.28 3.66
N ARG A 37 1.34 17.18 2.83
CA ARG A 37 0.14 16.38 3.15
C ARG A 37 0.43 14.88 3.24
N ILE A 38 1.47 14.43 2.55
CA ILE A 38 2.05 13.10 2.71
C ILE A 38 3.51 13.32 3.12
N SER A 39 3.88 12.80 4.29
CA SER A 39 5.25 12.82 4.76
C SER A 39 6.11 11.89 3.91
N THR A 40 7.19 12.40 3.33
CA THR A 40 8.13 11.60 2.54
C THR A 40 9.42 11.44 3.30
N VAL A 41 9.79 10.20 3.65
CA VAL A 41 10.98 9.87 4.43
C VAL A 41 11.97 9.09 3.56
N THR A 42 13.11 9.71 3.29
CA THR A 42 14.18 9.05 2.54
C THR A 42 15.02 8.19 3.47
N THR A 43 15.21 6.93 3.11
CA THR A 43 16.04 5.97 3.83
C THR A 43 17.37 5.74 3.11
N ARG A 44 18.31 5.05 3.75
CA ARG A 44 19.61 4.73 3.15
C ARG A 44 19.64 3.34 2.50
N HIS A 45 18.61 2.53 2.75
CA HIS A 45 18.44 1.19 2.19
C HIS A 45 16.95 0.87 2.10
N GLU A 46 16.52 0.17 1.07
CA GLU A 46 15.09 -0.10 0.82
C GLU A 46 14.48 -1.04 1.87
N ALA A 47 15.26 -1.97 2.42
CA ALA A 47 14.80 -2.77 3.56
C ALA A 47 14.46 -1.87 4.77
N GLY A 48 15.26 -0.82 5.00
CA GLY A 48 14.96 0.20 6.02
C GLY A 48 13.67 0.94 5.76
N ALA A 49 13.35 1.23 4.49
CA ALA A 49 12.07 1.83 4.12
C ALA A 49 10.89 0.90 4.43
N GLY A 50 11.02 -0.39 4.09
CA GLY A 50 10.01 -1.40 4.38
C GLY A 50 9.77 -1.57 5.89
N TYR A 51 10.83 -1.67 6.69
CA TYR A 51 10.69 -1.77 8.16
C TYR A 51 10.18 -0.48 8.79
N ALA A 52 10.50 0.70 8.24
CA ALA A 52 9.93 1.95 8.71
C ALA A 52 8.41 2.03 8.43
N ALA A 53 7.97 1.57 7.26
CA ALA A 53 6.55 1.46 6.93
C ALA A 53 5.82 0.44 7.83
N ASP A 54 6.44 -0.71 8.11
CA ASP A 54 5.92 -1.71 9.06
C ASP A 54 5.77 -1.12 10.47
N GLY A 55 6.82 -0.46 10.97
CA GLY A 55 6.79 0.20 12.28
C GLY A 55 5.74 1.32 12.36
N TYR A 56 5.61 2.13 11.31
CA TYR A 56 4.58 3.16 11.20
C TYR A 56 3.18 2.56 11.31
N ALA A 57 2.90 1.52 10.53
CA ALA A 57 1.59 0.88 10.53
C ALA A 57 1.26 0.24 11.90
N ARG A 58 2.25 -0.35 12.58
CA ARG A 58 2.06 -0.90 13.93
C ARG A 58 1.80 0.18 14.97
N ALA A 59 2.46 1.32 14.86
CA ALA A 59 2.35 2.40 15.83
C ALA A 59 1.06 3.22 15.67
N THR A 60 0.64 3.46 14.42
CA THR A 60 -0.48 4.35 14.10
C THR A 60 -1.79 3.63 13.76
N GLY A 61 -1.69 2.38 13.33
CA GLY A 61 -2.82 1.65 12.71
C GLY A 61 -3.10 2.06 11.26
N GLU A 62 -2.30 2.95 10.67
CA GLU A 62 -2.49 3.48 9.33
C GLU A 62 -1.64 2.73 8.30
N LEU A 63 -2.10 2.72 7.05
CA LEU A 63 -1.32 2.20 5.93
C LEU A 63 -0.22 3.19 5.54
N ALA A 64 1.02 2.71 5.47
CA ALA A 64 2.12 3.43 4.86
C ALA A 64 2.46 2.86 3.47
N ALA A 65 3.05 3.69 2.61
CA ALA A 65 3.59 3.25 1.34
C ALA A 65 5.13 3.20 1.36
N VAL A 66 5.68 2.27 0.60
CA VAL A 66 7.11 2.19 0.27
C VAL A 66 7.26 2.46 -1.22
N CYS A 67 8.15 3.38 -1.61
CA CYS A 67 8.38 3.71 -3.00
C CYS A 67 9.85 3.49 -3.37
N VAL A 68 10.11 2.54 -4.26
CA VAL A 68 11.45 2.07 -4.61
C VAL A 68 11.64 1.90 -6.12
N VAL A 69 12.89 1.86 -6.55
CA VAL A 69 13.23 1.63 -7.96
C VAL A 69 13.01 0.18 -8.37
N THR A 70 13.05 -0.05 -9.67
CA THR A 70 12.92 -1.37 -10.29
C THR A 70 13.95 -2.37 -9.79
N GLY A 71 13.64 -3.64 -9.89
CA GLY A 71 14.56 -4.75 -9.68
C GLY A 71 15.13 -4.79 -8.28
N ILE A 72 16.37 -4.34 -8.13
CA ILE A 72 17.09 -4.41 -6.86
C ILE A 72 16.44 -3.57 -5.74
N GLY A 73 15.78 -2.45 -6.06
CA GLY A 73 15.02 -1.68 -5.09
C GLY A 73 13.87 -2.50 -4.51
N LEU A 74 13.15 -3.23 -5.36
CA LEU A 74 12.08 -4.13 -4.92
C LEU A 74 12.66 -5.33 -4.16
N THR A 75 13.69 -6.00 -4.67
CA THR A 75 14.25 -7.20 -4.01
C THR A 75 14.78 -6.88 -2.61
N ASN A 76 15.31 -5.68 -2.38
CA ASN A 76 15.71 -5.22 -1.04
C ASN A 76 14.52 -5.02 -0.08
N THR A 77 13.28 -4.88 -0.59
CA THR A 77 12.08 -4.75 0.25
C THR A 77 11.38 -6.07 0.54
N LEU A 78 11.80 -7.19 -0.05
CA LEU A 78 11.11 -8.48 0.13
C LEU A 78 11.14 -8.98 1.56
N THR A 79 12.23 -8.79 2.28
CA THR A 79 12.34 -9.22 3.69
C THR A 79 11.32 -8.50 4.59
N PRO A 80 11.23 -7.15 4.62
CA PRO A 80 10.18 -6.48 5.38
C PRO A 80 8.76 -6.78 4.86
N MET A 81 8.57 -7.03 3.56
CA MET A 81 7.27 -7.51 3.04
C MET A 81 6.91 -8.88 3.63
N ALA A 82 7.83 -9.83 3.64
CA ALA A 82 7.60 -11.15 4.24
C ALA A 82 7.26 -11.04 5.73
N ALA A 83 7.96 -10.19 6.48
CA ALA A 83 7.66 -9.92 7.88
C ALA A 83 6.25 -9.32 8.08
N ALA A 84 5.89 -8.31 7.27
CA ALA A 84 4.58 -7.69 7.30
C ALA A 84 3.46 -8.69 6.94
N LEU A 85 3.70 -9.58 5.98
CA LEU A 85 2.75 -10.64 5.61
C LEU A 85 2.54 -11.63 6.76
N ALA A 86 3.61 -12.08 7.40
CA ALA A 86 3.57 -13.00 8.54
C ALA A 86 2.78 -12.40 9.71
N ASP A 87 3.02 -11.14 10.02
CA ASP A 87 2.45 -10.44 11.17
C ASP A 87 1.13 -9.71 10.88
N SER A 88 0.60 -9.82 9.66
CA SER A 88 -0.65 -9.16 9.26
C SER A 88 -0.58 -7.63 9.37
N VAL A 89 0.51 -7.03 8.92
CA VAL A 89 0.72 -5.58 8.91
C VAL A 89 0.42 -5.03 7.51
N PRO A 90 -0.49 -4.06 7.37
CA PRO A 90 -0.79 -3.48 6.07
C PRO A 90 0.39 -2.65 5.54
N MET A 91 0.78 -2.88 4.29
CA MET A 91 1.85 -2.16 3.62
C MET A 91 1.54 -2.05 2.12
N LEU A 92 1.76 -0.88 1.53
CA LEU A 92 1.71 -0.71 0.07
C LEU A 92 3.14 -0.54 -0.44
N VAL A 93 3.59 -1.43 -1.31
CA VAL A 93 4.91 -1.31 -1.96
C VAL A 93 4.71 -0.93 -3.41
N ILE A 94 5.27 0.20 -3.83
CA ILE A 94 5.24 0.70 -5.20
C ILE A 94 6.66 0.63 -5.73
N SER A 95 6.90 -0.23 -6.70
CA SER A 95 8.14 -0.23 -7.46
C SER A 95 7.92 0.34 -8.86
N SER A 96 8.91 1.04 -9.38
CA SER A 96 8.96 1.25 -10.82
C SER A 96 9.37 -0.04 -11.53
N GLU A 97 9.15 -0.10 -12.83
CA GLU A 97 9.60 -1.20 -13.68
C GLU A 97 10.27 -0.66 -14.95
N VAL A 98 11.00 -1.50 -15.66
CA VAL A 98 11.51 -1.17 -16.98
C VAL A 98 10.37 -0.77 -17.93
N PRO A 99 10.64 -0.03 -19.03
CA PRO A 99 9.58 0.36 -19.95
C PRO A 99 8.76 -0.85 -20.42
N TYR A 100 7.45 -0.72 -20.40
CA TYR A 100 6.53 -1.82 -20.75
C TYR A 100 6.78 -2.38 -22.15
N PHE A 101 7.09 -1.49 -23.13
CA PHE A 101 7.42 -1.91 -24.49
C PHE A 101 8.73 -2.72 -24.59
N TRP A 102 9.53 -2.77 -23.51
CA TRP A 102 10.74 -3.58 -23.44
C TRP A 102 10.48 -4.96 -22.79
N ALA A 103 9.38 -5.16 -22.12
CA ALA A 103 9.07 -6.40 -21.40
C ALA A 103 9.14 -7.66 -22.27
N SER A 104 8.91 -7.53 -23.59
CA SER A 104 9.02 -8.61 -24.60
C SER A 104 10.41 -8.81 -25.19
N LYS A 105 11.39 -7.97 -24.83
CA LYS A 105 12.76 -8.04 -25.40
C LYS A 105 13.73 -8.75 -24.46
N PRO A 106 14.75 -9.47 -24.97
CA PRO A 106 15.79 -10.06 -24.10
C PRO A 106 16.56 -8.97 -23.35
N GLN A 107 16.39 -8.92 -22.04
CA GLN A 107 16.79 -7.82 -21.16
C GLN A 107 18.16 -8.06 -20.52
N ARG A 108 19.19 -8.40 -21.28
CA ARG A 108 20.49 -8.78 -20.70
C ARG A 108 21.33 -7.63 -20.14
N GLN A 109 20.95 -6.37 -20.34
CA GLN A 109 21.85 -5.23 -20.07
C GLN A 109 21.15 -4.00 -19.45
N TYR A 110 19.93 -4.13 -18.92
CA TYR A 110 19.29 -3.01 -18.26
C TYR A 110 19.72 -2.95 -16.78
N SER A 111 20.25 -1.81 -16.36
CA SER A 111 20.67 -1.61 -14.96
C SER A 111 19.49 -1.83 -14.01
N HIS A 112 19.72 -2.59 -12.96
CA HIS A 112 18.75 -2.93 -11.92
C HIS A 112 17.58 -3.84 -12.37
N PHE A 113 17.60 -4.35 -13.60
CA PHE A 113 16.56 -5.28 -14.05
C PHE A 113 16.68 -6.63 -13.34
N VAL A 114 15.58 -7.06 -12.75
CA VAL A 114 15.40 -8.41 -12.21
C VAL A 114 14.21 -9.05 -12.92
N PRO A 115 14.44 -10.13 -13.69
CA PRO A 115 13.33 -10.82 -14.36
C PRO A 115 12.28 -11.28 -13.36
N ARG A 116 11.00 -11.18 -13.74
CA ARG A 116 9.88 -11.68 -12.95
C ARG A 116 9.77 -11.05 -11.54
N CYS A 117 10.07 -9.74 -11.43
CA CYS A 117 9.93 -9.01 -10.18
C CYS A 117 8.54 -9.16 -9.55
N ASP A 118 7.50 -9.16 -10.38
CA ASP A 118 6.11 -9.31 -9.91
C ASP A 118 5.86 -10.69 -9.28
N ASP A 119 6.44 -11.76 -9.85
CA ASP A 119 6.32 -13.11 -9.29
C ASP A 119 7.06 -13.23 -7.95
N VAL A 120 8.25 -12.61 -7.86
CA VAL A 120 9.04 -12.60 -6.62
C VAL A 120 8.30 -11.84 -5.52
N ALA A 121 7.72 -10.69 -5.84
CA ALA A 121 6.91 -9.92 -4.90
C ALA A 121 5.61 -10.66 -4.52
N ALA A 122 4.98 -11.38 -5.46
CA ALA A 122 3.77 -12.16 -5.20
C ALA A 122 3.98 -13.23 -4.12
N ALA A 123 5.19 -13.79 -4.02
CA ALA A 123 5.50 -14.81 -3.00
C ALA A 123 5.46 -14.27 -1.56
N VAL A 124 5.64 -12.97 -1.37
CA VAL A 124 5.73 -12.30 -0.05
C VAL A 124 4.69 -11.18 0.11
N SER A 125 3.63 -11.19 -0.68
CA SER A 125 2.55 -10.22 -0.61
C SER A 125 1.18 -10.89 -0.75
N LYS A 126 0.13 -10.18 -0.39
CA LYS A 126 -1.24 -10.61 -0.66
C LYS A 126 -1.54 -10.62 -2.16
N ARG A 127 -0.96 -9.68 -2.88
CA ARG A 127 -1.09 -9.52 -4.32
C ARG A 127 0.04 -8.67 -4.88
N SER A 128 0.48 -8.99 -6.10
CA SER A 128 1.37 -8.17 -6.92
C SER A 128 0.65 -7.83 -8.21
N LEU A 129 0.64 -6.55 -8.60
CA LEU A 129 -0.09 -6.01 -9.73
C LEU A 129 0.84 -5.22 -10.64
N LEU A 130 0.85 -5.56 -11.94
CA LEU A 130 1.52 -4.76 -12.97
C LEU A 130 0.52 -3.79 -13.60
N ILE A 131 0.84 -2.51 -13.61
CA ILE A 131 0.01 -1.44 -14.18
C ILE A 131 0.58 -1.07 -15.54
N THR A 132 -0.18 -1.28 -16.60
CA THR A 132 0.27 -1.08 -17.98
C THR A 132 -0.33 0.15 -18.66
N SER A 133 -1.26 0.85 -17.99
CA SER A 133 -1.91 2.05 -18.52
C SER A 133 -1.96 3.16 -17.47
N VAL A 134 -1.76 4.40 -17.92
CA VAL A 134 -1.89 5.61 -17.10
C VAL A 134 -3.29 5.75 -16.50
N THR A 135 -4.31 5.38 -17.26
CA THR A 135 -5.72 5.48 -16.83
C THR A 135 -6.05 4.59 -15.65
N ASP A 136 -5.27 3.52 -15.44
CA ASP A 136 -5.53 2.52 -14.43
C ASP A 136 -4.81 2.81 -13.10
N ILE A 137 -3.87 3.76 -13.07
CA ILE A 137 -3.03 4.04 -11.89
C ILE A 137 -3.88 4.34 -10.65
N GLU A 138 -4.83 5.27 -10.75
CA GLU A 138 -5.63 5.68 -9.56
C GLU A 138 -6.51 4.55 -9.05
N ALA A 139 -7.14 3.79 -9.95
CA ALA A 139 -7.95 2.64 -9.59
C ALA A 139 -7.10 1.52 -8.95
N ALA A 140 -5.95 1.21 -9.53
CA ALA A 140 -5.05 0.20 -9.01
C ALA A 140 -4.46 0.55 -7.63
N VAL A 141 -4.06 1.80 -7.41
CA VAL A 141 -3.61 2.26 -6.08
C VAL A 141 -4.74 2.15 -5.06
N THR A 142 -5.96 2.53 -5.44
CA THR A 142 -7.13 2.43 -4.55
C THR A 142 -7.45 0.99 -4.20
N GLU A 143 -7.47 0.10 -5.20
CA GLU A 143 -7.65 -1.35 -4.98
C GLU A 143 -6.55 -1.91 -4.08
N ALA A 144 -5.30 -1.57 -4.33
CA ALA A 144 -4.16 -2.04 -3.54
C ALA A 144 -4.24 -1.59 -2.08
N CYS A 145 -4.63 -0.34 -1.82
CA CYS A 145 -4.84 0.16 -0.46
C CYS A 145 -5.98 -0.59 0.25
N ALA A 146 -7.09 -0.85 -0.44
CA ALA A 146 -8.20 -1.62 0.10
C ALA A 146 -7.79 -3.08 0.40
N LEU A 147 -7.06 -3.72 -0.52
CA LEU A 147 -6.54 -5.08 -0.33
C LEU A 147 -5.55 -5.16 0.83
N ALA A 148 -4.66 -4.16 0.98
CA ALA A 148 -3.68 -4.16 2.06
C ALA A 148 -4.34 -4.13 3.44
N ARG A 149 -5.43 -3.36 3.59
CA ARG A 149 -6.19 -3.22 4.85
C ARG A 149 -7.23 -4.31 5.06
N GLY A 150 -7.83 -4.82 3.97
CA GLY A 150 -9.01 -5.68 4.01
C GLY A 150 -8.73 -7.10 4.47
N GLY A 151 -9.70 -7.74 5.13
CA GLY A 151 -9.57 -9.09 5.65
C GLY A 151 -8.39 -9.23 6.61
N ARG A 152 -7.52 -10.24 6.40
CA ARG A 152 -6.22 -10.29 7.06
C ARG A 152 -5.30 -9.23 6.43
N PRO A 153 -4.90 -8.15 7.14
CA PRO A 153 -4.02 -7.15 6.58
C PRO A 153 -2.69 -7.71 6.10
N GLY A 154 -2.02 -7.03 5.19
CA GLY A 154 -0.72 -7.47 4.70
C GLY A 154 -0.21 -6.62 3.55
N PRO A 155 1.01 -6.88 3.07
CA PRO A 155 1.61 -6.12 1.97
C PRO A 155 0.92 -6.39 0.64
N VAL A 156 0.79 -5.34 -0.17
CA VAL A 156 0.38 -5.40 -1.58
C VAL A 156 1.45 -4.68 -2.39
N HIS A 157 1.82 -5.24 -3.54
CA HIS A 157 2.81 -4.68 -4.44
C HIS A 157 2.16 -4.13 -5.71
N LEU A 158 2.61 -2.96 -6.15
CA LEU A 158 2.30 -2.36 -7.44
C LEU A 158 3.59 -2.15 -8.22
N SER A 159 3.65 -2.72 -9.40
CA SER A 159 4.73 -2.53 -10.38
C SER A 159 4.25 -1.56 -11.45
N ILE A 160 4.95 -0.42 -11.64
CA ILE A 160 4.55 0.61 -12.60
C ILE A 160 5.72 0.90 -13.55
N PRO A 161 5.64 0.53 -14.82
CA PRO A 161 6.68 0.82 -15.81
C PRO A 161 6.99 2.30 -15.94
N ILE A 162 8.25 2.63 -16.19
CA ILE A 162 8.70 4.03 -16.26
C ILE A 162 8.03 4.82 -17.39
N ASP A 163 7.72 4.19 -18.51
CA ASP A 163 7.00 4.83 -19.62
C ASP A 163 5.56 5.17 -19.24
N VAL A 164 4.90 4.33 -18.44
CA VAL A 164 3.57 4.62 -17.86
C VAL A 164 3.67 5.77 -16.85
N LEU A 165 4.68 5.77 -15.97
CA LEU A 165 4.91 6.86 -15.02
C LEU A 165 5.29 8.19 -15.73
N ALA A 166 6.04 8.12 -16.83
CA ALA A 166 6.40 9.29 -17.61
C ALA A 166 5.20 9.91 -18.35
N ALA A 167 4.30 9.07 -18.84
CA ALA A 167 3.05 9.51 -19.48
C ALA A 167 2.05 10.11 -18.47
N ASP A 168 2.14 9.78 -17.19
CA ASP A 168 1.33 10.34 -16.08
C ASP A 168 1.69 11.81 -15.75
N ASN A 169 2.56 12.46 -16.52
CA ASN A 169 2.85 13.89 -16.41
C ASN A 169 1.67 14.80 -16.81
N GLY A 170 0.48 14.25 -17.00
CA GLY A 170 -0.75 14.93 -17.39
C GLY A 170 -1.21 15.99 -16.41
N GLY A 171 -0.84 17.23 -16.70
CA GLY A 171 -1.40 18.43 -16.12
C GLY A 171 -0.94 18.74 -14.69
N ILE A 172 -0.33 19.87 -14.50
CA ILE A 172 -0.16 20.51 -13.19
C ILE A 172 -1.56 20.60 -12.57
N ALA A 173 -1.86 19.75 -11.59
CA ALA A 173 -3.11 19.89 -10.85
C ALA A 173 -3.09 21.26 -10.17
N THR A 174 -4.10 22.07 -10.45
CA THR A 174 -4.28 23.36 -9.77
C THR A 174 -4.47 23.11 -8.26
N THR A 175 -4.16 24.12 -7.46
CA THR A 175 -4.39 24.09 -6.00
C THR A 175 -5.82 23.64 -5.66
N ASP A 176 -6.79 24.03 -6.51
CA ASP A 176 -8.19 23.65 -6.33
C ASP A 176 -8.45 22.14 -6.49
N ALA A 177 -7.77 21.48 -7.45
CA ALA A 177 -7.87 20.02 -7.61
C ALA A 177 -7.21 19.28 -6.43
N ILE A 178 -6.15 19.85 -5.84
CA ILE A 178 -5.52 19.33 -4.63
C ILE A 178 -6.48 19.45 -3.43
N ASN A 179 -7.11 20.62 -3.28
CA ASN A 179 -8.03 20.90 -2.19
C ASN A 179 -9.33 20.06 -2.31
N ALA A 180 -9.87 19.87 -3.53
CA ALA A 180 -10.99 18.98 -3.75
C ALA A 180 -10.69 17.51 -3.42
N ALA A 181 -9.47 17.04 -3.74
CA ALA A 181 -9.04 15.70 -3.36
C ALA A 181 -8.91 15.54 -1.83
N ALA A 182 -8.46 16.58 -1.12
CA ALA A 182 -8.38 16.56 0.34
C ALA A 182 -9.76 16.60 1.01
N ALA A 183 -10.67 17.44 0.52
CA ALA A 183 -12.03 17.51 1.03
C ALA A 183 -12.78 16.19 0.85
N ALA A 184 -12.52 15.46 -0.25
CA ALA A 184 -13.08 14.12 -0.46
C ALA A 184 -12.56 13.08 0.55
N VAL A 185 -11.32 13.26 1.04
CA VAL A 185 -10.74 12.41 2.11
C VAL A 185 -11.40 12.68 3.45
N ASP A 186 -11.60 13.96 3.81
CA ASP A 186 -12.24 14.34 5.07
C ASP A 186 -13.70 13.85 5.18
N LEU A 187 -14.39 13.74 4.03
CA LEU A 187 -15.73 13.17 3.96
C LEU A 187 -15.74 11.64 4.06
N ALA A 188 -14.64 10.96 3.71
CA ALA A 188 -14.52 9.50 3.79
C ALA A 188 -14.17 9.01 5.20
N GLU A 189 -13.60 9.84 6.08
CA GLU A 189 -13.29 9.48 7.48
C GLU A 189 -14.55 9.27 8.34
N SER A 190 -15.71 9.77 7.92
CA SER A 190 -16.96 9.62 8.65
C SER A 190 -17.65 8.25 8.49
N GLY A 191 -17.04 7.29 7.79
CA GLY A 191 -17.74 6.09 7.36
C GLY A 191 -16.98 4.78 7.31
N GLN A 192 -16.02 4.51 8.19
CA GLN A 192 -15.62 3.12 8.38
C GLN A 192 -16.75 2.38 9.13
N ARG A 193 -17.82 2.08 8.40
CA ARG A 193 -18.79 1.10 8.85
C ARG A 193 -18.06 -0.24 8.90
N VAL A 194 -17.95 -0.80 10.11
CA VAL A 194 -17.77 -2.24 10.28
C VAL A 194 -18.74 -2.90 9.30
N GLY A 195 -18.22 -3.62 8.32
CA GLY A 195 -19.06 -4.28 7.32
C GLY A 195 -20.14 -5.09 8.06
N SER A 196 -21.36 -5.05 7.56
CA SER A 196 -22.46 -5.80 8.16
C SER A 196 -22.04 -7.27 8.29
N LEU A 197 -22.06 -7.79 9.52
CA LEU A 197 -21.75 -9.19 9.79
C LEU A 197 -22.73 -10.06 9.01
N SER A 198 -22.26 -11.14 8.40
CA SER A 198 -23.15 -12.13 7.79
C SER A 198 -24.07 -12.73 8.86
N ALA A 199 -25.24 -13.23 8.47
CA ALA A 199 -26.17 -13.89 9.39
C ALA A 199 -25.50 -15.06 10.15
N GLU A 200 -24.59 -15.78 9.48
CA GLU A 200 -23.80 -16.87 10.06
C GLU A 200 -22.81 -16.35 11.11
N SER A 201 -22.15 -15.22 10.84
CA SER A 201 -21.24 -14.56 11.81
C SER A 201 -22.02 -14.04 13.03
N LEU A 202 -23.24 -13.54 12.83
CA LEU A 202 -24.10 -13.07 13.93
C LEU A 202 -24.54 -14.24 14.80
N ALA A 203 -24.95 -15.37 14.22
CA ALA A 203 -25.31 -16.58 14.95
C ALA A 203 -24.13 -17.11 15.79
N SER A 204 -22.95 -17.20 15.18
CA SER A 204 -21.73 -17.61 15.88
C SER A 204 -21.38 -16.71 17.06
N LEU A 205 -21.58 -15.39 16.94
CA LEU A 205 -21.37 -14.44 18.03
C LEU A 205 -22.40 -14.63 19.15
N GLN A 206 -23.66 -14.90 18.82
CA GLN A 206 -24.72 -15.18 19.81
C GLN A 206 -24.42 -16.45 20.58
N ASP A 207 -23.95 -17.50 19.91
CA ASP A 207 -23.57 -18.77 20.53
C ASP A 207 -22.35 -18.59 21.45
N ALA A 208 -21.33 -17.84 21.02
CA ALA A 208 -20.18 -17.52 21.85
C ALA A 208 -20.58 -16.71 23.10
N ALA A 209 -21.44 -15.71 22.93
CA ALA A 209 -21.94 -14.92 24.05
C ALA A 209 -22.79 -15.76 25.05
N ALA A 210 -23.59 -16.72 24.54
CA ALA A 210 -24.34 -17.64 25.37
C ALA A 210 -23.40 -18.63 26.11
N ALA A 211 -22.36 -19.12 25.47
CA ALA A 211 -21.35 -19.96 26.08
C ALA A 211 -20.61 -19.23 27.21
N LEU A 212 -20.17 -17.99 26.99
CA LEU A 212 -19.52 -17.15 28.02
C LEU A 212 -20.41 -16.90 29.22
N ARG A 213 -21.72 -16.64 29.00
CA ARG A 213 -22.69 -16.45 30.12
C ARG A 213 -22.93 -17.70 30.97
N ARG A 214 -22.76 -18.88 30.38
CA ARG A 214 -22.88 -20.17 31.12
C ARG A 214 -21.62 -20.64 31.78
N ALA A 215 -20.47 -20.09 31.38
CA ALA A 215 -19.19 -20.54 31.90
C ALA A 215 -18.92 -19.99 33.30
N GLU A 216 -18.55 -20.87 34.22
CA GLU A 216 -18.18 -20.48 35.59
C GLU A 216 -16.79 -19.84 35.66
N ARG A 217 -15.88 -20.23 34.74
CA ARG A 217 -14.49 -19.76 34.72
C ARG A 217 -14.02 -19.56 33.26
N PRO A 218 -14.57 -18.56 32.55
CA PRO A 218 -14.21 -18.34 31.15
C PRO A 218 -12.77 -17.83 31.00
N ILE A 219 -12.08 -18.29 29.96
CA ILE A 219 -10.79 -17.75 29.53
C ILE A 219 -10.99 -17.19 28.11
N ILE A 220 -10.60 -15.94 27.91
CA ILE A 220 -10.63 -15.29 26.60
C ILE A 220 -9.21 -15.11 26.10
N VAL A 221 -8.89 -15.67 24.94
CA VAL A 221 -7.61 -15.47 24.25
C VAL A 221 -7.82 -14.46 23.13
N ALA A 222 -7.33 -13.24 23.31
CA ALA A 222 -7.40 -12.17 22.33
C ALA A 222 -6.12 -12.14 21.49
N GLY A 223 -6.24 -12.35 20.18
CA GLY A 223 -5.14 -12.22 19.21
C GLY A 223 -4.95 -10.81 18.69
N GLY A 224 -4.02 -10.64 17.74
CA GLY A 224 -3.70 -9.35 17.11
C GLY A 224 -4.89 -8.65 16.46
N GLY A 225 -5.86 -9.38 15.94
CA GLY A 225 -7.09 -8.85 15.35
C GLY A 225 -8.01 -8.09 16.32
N ALA A 226 -7.83 -8.28 17.63
CA ALA A 226 -8.62 -7.58 18.65
C ALA A 226 -8.11 -6.15 18.95
N ARG A 227 -6.94 -5.76 18.45
CA ARG A 227 -6.29 -4.46 18.77
C ARG A 227 -7.10 -3.22 18.30
N GLY A 228 -7.91 -3.36 17.25
CA GLY A 228 -8.72 -2.28 16.69
C GLY A 228 -10.14 -2.18 17.22
N ALA A 229 -10.58 -3.13 18.05
CA ALA A 229 -11.90 -3.10 18.65
C ALA A 229 -11.91 -2.07 19.79
N ARG A 230 -12.24 -0.82 19.45
CA ARG A 230 -12.62 0.18 20.46
C ARG A 230 -14.10 0.01 20.78
N THR A 231 -14.38 -0.24 22.03
CA THR A 231 -15.72 -0.18 22.61
C THR A 231 -16.27 1.22 22.52
#